data_9838ddca08a1c6d2e9ce172e02a31d33
#
_entry.id   9838ddca08a1c6d2e9ce172e02a31d33
#
_cell.length_a   1.000
_cell.length_b   1.000
_cell.length_c   1.000
_cell.angle_alpha   90.00
_cell.angle_beta   90.00
_cell.angle_gamma   90.00
#
_symmetry.space_group_name_H-M   'P 1'
#
loop_
_entity.id
_entity.type
_entity.pdbx_description
1 polymer ?
#
loop_
_entity_poly.entity_id
_entity_poly.type
_entity_poly.pdbx_seq_one_letter_code
_entity_poly.pdbx_strand_id
1 'polypeptide(L)'
;MILIAFGTRPEWIKIKPVVDKIQGRIPLKLLFTGQHTSLIDKSIEEYDCTSICINDDACFNRLDEIVRDVLLQFPEDVDITSVMVQGDTTSAFAVALAAFHRQIPIIHLEAGLRTFDKYNPYPEEFNRTAISSMAEVHLCPTSTSSL
;
A
#
# COMPACT_ATOMS: atom_id res chain seq x y z
N MET A 1 -5.31 10.99 -11.30
CA MET A 1 -4.53 11.27 -10.07
C MET A 1 -3.83 10.02 -9.57
N ILE A 2 -2.78 10.16 -8.75
CA ILE A 2 -2.11 9.03 -8.09
C ILE A 2 -2.78 8.77 -6.74
N LEU A 3 -3.20 7.53 -6.48
CA LEU A 3 -3.63 7.07 -5.16
C LEU A 3 -2.42 6.48 -4.43
N ILE A 4 -2.06 7.02 -3.27
CA ILE A 4 -0.93 6.54 -2.47
C ILE A 4 -1.47 5.89 -1.20
N ALA A 5 -1.24 4.58 -1.05
CA ALA A 5 -1.82 3.80 0.04
C ALA A 5 -0.78 3.45 1.11
N PHE A 6 -1.26 3.42 2.36
CA PHE A 6 -0.50 2.97 3.53
C PHE A 6 -1.47 2.49 4.62
N GLY A 7 -1.02 1.58 5.46
CA GLY A 7 -1.83 1.03 6.57
C GLY A 7 -1.15 1.13 7.92
N THR A 8 0.14 1.46 7.94
CA THR A 8 0.95 1.48 9.15
C THR A 8 1.79 2.75 9.25
N ARG A 9 2.23 3.10 10.47
CA ARG A 9 3.11 4.24 10.69
C ARG A 9 4.46 4.12 9.98
N PRO A 10 5.15 2.97 9.98
CA PRO A 10 6.39 2.80 9.22
C PRO A 10 6.24 3.09 7.73
N GLU A 11 5.13 2.66 7.12
CA GLU A 11 4.83 3.00 5.72
C GLU A 11 4.67 4.50 5.54
N TRP A 12 3.89 5.16 6.41
CA TRP A 12 3.69 6.61 6.36
C TRP A 12 5.00 7.38 6.43
N ILE A 13 5.90 7.03 7.36
CA ILE A 13 7.20 7.67 7.50
C ILE A 13 8.02 7.58 6.21
N LYS A 14 7.94 6.47 5.48
CA LYS A 14 8.67 6.27 4.22
C LYS A 14 7.99 6.95 3.03
N ILE A 15 6.67 7.00 3.01
CA ILE A 15 5.87 7.62 1.94
C ILE A 15 5.84 9.14 2.05
N LYS A 16 5.78 9.68 3.25
CA LYS A 16 5.62 11.13 3.49
C LYS A 16 6.61 12.00 2.70
N PRO A 17 7.92 11.71 2.65
CA PRO A 17 8.87 12.51 1.85
C PRO A 17 8.55 12.50 0.34
N VAL A 18 7.97 11.42 -0.17
CA VAL A 18 7.52 11.33 -1.56
C VAL A 18 6.30 12.22 -1.76
N VAL A 19 5.30 12.11 -0.86
CA VAL A 19 4.09 12.94 -0.88
C VAL A 19 4.45 14.43 -0.84
N ASP A 20 5.28 14.85 0.12
CA ASP A 20 5.72 16.25 0.26
C ASP A 20 6.40 16.77 -1.03
N LYS A 21 7.13 15.90 -1.73
CA LYS A 21 7.84 16.28 -2.95
C LYS A 21 6.95 16.47 -4.16
N ILE A 22 5.87 15.68 -4.25
CA ILE A 22 4.98 15.67 -5.44
C ILE A 22 3.70 16.47 -5.20
N GLN A 23 3.33 16.76 -3.96
CA GLN A 23 2.17 17.57 -3.61
C GLN A 23 2.21 18.93 -4.33
N GLY A 24 1.08 19.32 -4.91
CA GLY A 24 0.96 20.55 -5.70
C GLY A 24 1.57 20.48 -7.12
N ARG A 25 2.25 19.39 -7.48
CA ARG A 25 2.81 19.15 -8.81
C ARG A 25 2.01 18.12 -9.60
N ILE A 26 1.51 17.10 -8.90
CA ILE A 26 0.74 16.00 -9.47
C ILE A 26 -0.52 15.83 -8.61
N PRO A 27 -1.70 15.68 -9.21
CA PRO A 27 -2.91 15.34 -8.46
C PRO A 27 -2.71 14.03 -7.70
N LEU A 28 -2.82 14.04 -6.39
CA LEU A 28 -2.68 12.87 -5.53
C LEU A 28 -3.79 12.82 -4.48
N LYS A 29 -4.09 11.62 -4.03
CA LYS A 29 -4.98 11.32 -2.91
C LYS A 29 -4.34 10.25 -2.04
N LEU A 30 -4.48 10.35 -0.74
CA LEU A 30 -4.01 9.33 0.18
C LEU A 30 -5.12 8.33 0.49
N LEU A 31 -4.74 7.07 0.66
CA LEU A 31 -5.61 6.01 1.15
C LEU A 31 -5.00 5.40 2.41
N PHE A 32 -5.62 5.65 3.53
CA PHE A 32 -5.27 5.00 4.79
C PHE A 32 -6.11 3.74 4.97
N THR A 33 -5.47 2.56 5.02
CA THR A 33 -6.17 1.28 5.13
C THR A 33 -6.53 0.88 6.56
N GLY A 34 -6.05 1.61 7.57
CA GLY A 34 -6.45 1.38 8.97
C GLY A 34 -5.88 0.11 9.61
N GLN A 35 -4.83 -0.50 9.06
CA GLN A 35 -4.22 -1.69 9.66
C GLN A 35 -3.73 -1.44 11.10
N HIS A 36 -3.20 -0.24 11.38
CA HIS A 36 -2.83 0.23 12.73
C HIS A 36 -3.47 1.58 13.02
N THR A 37 -4.60 1.60 13.70
CA THR A 37 -5.38 2.83 13.97
C THR A 37 -4.77 3.74 15.02
N SER A 38 -4.04 3.20 16.00
CA SER A 38 -3.55 3.94 17.19
C SER A 38 -2.27 4.74 16.95
N LEU A 39 -1.66 4.67 15.76
CA LEU A 39 -0.32 5.19 15.50
C LEU A 39 -0.26 6.25 14.40
N ILE A 40 -1.40 6.78 13.97
CA ILE A 40 -1.42 7.81 12.92
C ILE A 40 -0.98 9.13 13.51
N ASP A 41 0.04 9.72 12.89
CA ASP A 41 0.48 11.07 13.18
C ASP A 41 -0.60 12.08 12.70
N LYS A 42 -0.84 13.12 13.49
CA LYS A 42 -1.74 14.21 13.10
C LYS A 42 -1.34 14.89 11.78
N SER A 43 -0.11 14.67 11.32
CA SER A 43 0.36 15.18 10.03
C SER A 43 -0.44 14.68 8.82
N ILE A 44 -1.25 13.61 8.97
CA ILE A 44 -2.13 13.14 7.90
C ILE A 44 -3.33 14.07 7.67
N GLU A 45 -3.76 14.78 8.69
CA GLU A 45 -4.90 15.72 8.61
C GLU A 45 -4.64 16.89 7.63
N GLU A 46 -3.37 17.11 7.25
CA GLU A 46 -2.96 18.13 6.28
C GLU A 46 -3.18 17.72 4.82
N TYR A 47 -3.55 16.45 4.56
CA TYR A 47 -3.70 15.89 3.22
C TYR A 47 -5.13 15.43 2.95
N ASP A 48 -5.51 15.41 1.65
CA ASP A 48 -6.74 14.73 1.20
C ASP A 48 -6.56 13.22 1.35
N CYS A 49 -7.09 12.68 2.42
CA CYS A 49 -6.94 11.28 2.81
C CYS A 49 -8.30 10.61 3.03
N THR A 50 -8.53 9.54 2.30
CA THR A 50 -9.66 8.63 2.53
C THR A 50 -9.21 7.49 3.43
N SER A 51 -10.05 7.10 4.39
CA SER A 51 -9.77 5.98 5.29
C SER A 51 -10.68 4.79 5.02
N ILE A 52 -10.09 3.60 5.09
CA ILE A 52 -10.82 2.33 5.12
C ILE A 52 -11.03 1.92 6.57
N CYS A 53 -12.19 1.39 6.88
CA CYS A 53 -12.48 0.83 8.19
C CYS A 53 -12.27 -0.69 8.14
N ILE A 54 -11.22 -1.19 8.79
CA ILE A 54 -11.02 -2.64 8.96
C ILE A 54 -11.78 -3.09 10.19
N ASN A 55 -12.75 -3.98 9.99
CA ASN A 55 -13.50 -4.59 11.07
C ASN A 55 -12.60 -5.56 11.85
N ASP A 56 -12.67 -5.48 13.17
CA ASP A 56 -11.98 -6.40 14.07
C ASP A 56 -12.99 -7.48 14.53
N ASP A 57 -13.33 -8.35 13.58
CA ASP A 57 -14.27 -9.46 13.85
C ASP A 57 -13.46 -10.68 14.31
N ALA A 58 -13.58 -11.03 15.58
CA ALA A 58 -12.83 -12.13 16.22
C ALA A 58 -13.06 -13.53 15.58
N CYS A 59 -13.95 -13.63 14.60
CA CYS A 59 -14.27 -14.88 13.90
C CYS A 59 -13.34 -15.19 12.74
N PHE A 60 -12.50 -14.24 12.30
CA PHE A 60 -11.65 -14.39 11.11
C PHE A 60 -10.17 -14.20 11.42
N ASN A 61 -9.31 -14.68 10.52
CA ASN A 61 -7.89 -14.36 10.55
C ASN A 61 -7.70 -12.87 10.22
N ARG A 62 -6.89 -12.16 11.00
CA ARG A 62 -6.65 -10.73 10.82
C ARG A 62 -6.18 -10.35 9.41
N LEU A 63 -5.36 -11.19 8.78
CA LEU A 63 -4.87 -10.95 7.43
C LEU A 63 -6.01 -11.03 6.41
N ASP A 64 -6.93 -11.98 6.58
CA ASP A 64 -8.10 -12.14 5.71
C ASP A 64 -9.06 -10.95 5.82
N GLU A 65 -9.25 -10.42 7.04
CA GLU A 65 -10.06 -9.22 7.27
C GLU A 65 -9.48 -7.99 6.56
N ILE A 66 -8.17 -7.77 6.67
CA ILE A 66 -7.48 -6.68 5.98
C ILE A 66 -7.72 -6.77 4.47
N VAL A 67 -7.51 -7.95 3.89
CA VAL A 67 -7.70 -8.16 2.44
C VAL A 67 -9.16 -7.92 2.05
N ARG A 68 -10.11 -8.52 2.77
CA ARG A 68 -11.54 -8.36 2.53
C ARG A 68 -11.96 -6.89 2.54
N ASP A 69 -11.62 -6.18 3.61
CA ASP A 69 -12.13 -4.83 3.83
C ASP A 69 -11.49 -3.81 2.88
N VAL A 70 -10.22 -4.01 2.53
CA VAL A 70 -9.56 -3.22 1.48
C VAL A 70 -10.21 -3.45 0.12
N LEU A 71 -10.48 -4.69 -0.26
CA LEU A 71 -11.13 -4.99 -1.54
C LEU A 71 -12.54 -4.42 -1.65
N LEU A 72 -13.32 -4.48 -0.55
CA LEU A 72 -14.70 -3.97 -0.51
C LEU A 72 -14.80 -2.45 -0.49
N GLN A 73 -13.83 -1.77 0.13
CA GLN A 73 -13.86 -0.32 0.36
C GLN A 73 -12.86 0.44 -0.52
N PHE A 74 -12.23 -0.25 -1.50
CA PHE A 74 -11.31 0.41 -2.43
C PHE A 74 -12.05 1.55 -3.18
N PRO A 75 -11.46 2.76 -3.28
CA PRO A 75 -12.10 3.89 -3.94
C PRO A 75 -12.46 3.60 -5.40
N GLU A 76 -13.69 3.91 -5.78
CA GLU A 76 -14.22 3.77 -7.15
C GLU A 76 -14.06 5.07 -7.98
N ASP A 77 -13.13 5.95 -7.58
CA ASP A 77 -12.88 7.21 -8.27
C ASP A 77 -12.33 6.96 -9.69
N VAL A 78 -13.03 7.41 -10.69
CA VAL A 78 -12.69 7.23 -12.13
C VAL A 78 -11.38 7.91 -12.55
N ASP A 79 -10.89 8.83 -11.75
CA ASP A 79 -9.68 9.61 -12.05
C ASP A 79 -8.38 8.99 -11.51
N ILE A 80 -8.43 7.82 -10.87
CA ILE A 80 -7.23 7.12 -10.40
C ILE A 80 -6.51 6.54 -11.62
N THR A 81 -5.35 7.13 -11.93
CA THR A 81 -4.52 6.72 -13.07
C THR A 81 -3.37 5.79 -12.69
N SER A 82 -3.00 5.75 -11.42
CA SER A 82 -2.04 4.81 -10.85
C SER A 82 -2.18 4.70 -9.34
N VAL A 83 -1.72 3.59 -8.80
CA VAL A 83 -1.71 3.31 -7.35
C VAL A 83 -0.27 3.11 -6.89
N MET A 84 0.14 3.78 -5.83
CA MET A 84 1.44 3.55 -5.19
C MET A 84 1.23 2.81 -3.87
N VAL A 85 1.95 1.71 -3.71
CA VAL A 85 2.04 0.93 -2.45
C VAL A 85 3.48 0.86 -1.98
N GLN A 86 3.70 0.70 -0.68
CA GLN A 86 5.01 0.69 -0.06
C GLN A 86 5.24 -0.64 0.67
N GLY A 87 6.40 -1.26 0.41
CA GLY A 87 6.88 -2.42 1.17
C GLY A 87 6.07 -3.69 0.91
N ASP A 88 5.71 -4.38 1.98
CA ASP A 88 5.27 -5.76 1.96
C ASP A 88 4.16 -6.10 2.97
N THR A 89 3.52 -5.08 3.55
CA THR A 89 2.40 -5.30 4.47
C THR A 89 1.21 -5.97 3.76
N THR A 90 0.35 -6.61 4.52
CA THR A 90 -0.90 -7.17 3.98
C THR A 90 -1.80 -6.08 3.41
N SER A 91 -1.78 -4.87 3.97
CA SER A 91 -2.47 -3.71 3.39
C SER A 91 -1.92 -3.33 2.02
N ALA A 92 -0.59 -3.25 1.86
CA ALA A 92 0.04 -2.97 0.57
C ALA A 92 -0.33 -4.02 -0.48
N PHE A 93 -0.30 -5.31 -0.10
CA PHE A 93 -0.73 -6.42 -0.95
C PHE A 93 -2.21 -6.29 -1.35
N ALA A 94 -3.10 -6.04 -0.39
CA ALA A 94 -4.54 -5.95 -0.65
C ALA A 94 -4.88 -4.78 -1.58
N VAL A 95 -4.23 -3.63 -1.39
CA VAL A 95 -4.40 -2.45 -2.26
C VAL A 95 -3.86 -2.72 -3.67
N ALA A 96 -2.69 -3.37 -3.79
CA ALA A 96 -2.14 -3.77 -5.08
C ALA A 96 -3.08 -4.74 -5.81
N LEU A 97 -3.64 -5.72 -5.11
CA LEU A 97 -4.61 -6.66 -5.67
C LEU A 97 -5.89 -5.94 -6.14
N ALA A 98 -6.42 -5.00 -5.34
CA ALA A 98 -7.59 -4.22 -5.71
C ALA A 98 -7.35 -3.37 -6.97
N ALA A 99 -6.17 -2.75 -7.08
CA ALA A 99 -5.75 -2.00 -8.26
C ALA A 99 -5.58 -2.91 -9.49
N PHE A 100 -4.94 -4.05 -9.32
CA PHE A 100 -4.74 -5.04 -10.39
C PHE A 100 -6.07 -5.54 -10.97
N HIS A 101 -7.06 -5.85 -10.12
CA HIS A 101 -8.40 -6.26 -10.57
C HIS A 101 -9.11 -5.17 -11.40
N ARG A 102 -8.75 -3.91 -11.21
CA ARG A 102 -9.31 -2.75 -11.92
C ARG A 102 -8.43 -2.29 -13.09
N GLN A 103 -7.36 -3.03 -13.39
CA GLN A 103 -6.37 -2.70 -14.43
C GLN A 103 -5.75 -1.30 -14.23
N ILE A 104 -5.58 -0.89 -12.97
CA ILE A 104 -4.92 0.36 -12.60
C ILE A 104 -3.43 0.07 -12.41
N PRO A 105 -2.53 0.79 -13.12
CA PRO A 105 -1.08 0.66 -12.99
C PRO A 105 -0.57 0.80 -11.56
N ILE A 106 0.36 -0.07 -11.15
CA ILE A 106 0.87 -0.14 -9.77
C ILE A 106 2.33 0.28 -9.74
N ILE A 107 2.65 1.18 -8.79
CA ILE A 107 4.00 1.61 -8.45
C ILE A 107 4.36 1.00 -7.10
N HIS A 108 5.37 0.14 -7.05
CA HIS A 108 5.84 -0.51 -5.84
C HIS A 108 7.08 0.19 -5.28
N LEU A 109 6.91 0.94 -4.20
CA LEU A 109 7.99 1.59 -3.47
C LEU A 109 8.63 0.62 -2.48
N GLU A 110 9.95 0.59 -2.40
CA GLU A 110 10.75 -0.37 -1.64
C GLU A 110 10.62 -1.81 -2.18
N ALA A 111 10.62 -1.92 -3.50
CA ALA A 111 10.54 -3.20 -4.20
C ALA A 111 11.86 -3.99 -4.17
N GLY A 112 11.79 -5.30 -4.42
CA GLY A 112 12.94 -6.14 -4.74
C GLY A 112 13.75 -6.66 -3.56
N LEU A 113 13.41 -6.32 -2.32
CA LEU A 113 14.01 -6.96 -1.14
C LEU A 113 13.48 -8.40 -1.01
N ARG A 114 14.38 -9.39 -0.90
CA ARG A 114 14.01 -10.81 -0.94
C ARG A 114 14.75 -11.63 0.11
N THR A 115 14.03 -12.54 0.72
CA THR A 115 14.61 -13.59 1.56
C THR A 115 14.66 -14.94 0.85
N PHE A 116 13.85 -15.12 -0.21
CA PHE A 116 13.65 -16.36 -0.96
C PHE A 116 13.02 -17.50 -0.14
N ASP A 117 12.53 -17.19 1.06
CA ASP A 117 11.74 -18.12 1.87
C ASP A 117 10.37 -17.47 2.14
N LYS A 118 9.33 -17.91 1.45
CA LYS A 118 7.97 -17.34 1.52
C LYS A 118 7.33 -17.36 2.93
N TYR A 119 7.92 -18.09 3.85
CA TYR A 119 7.48 -18.16 5.23
C TYR A 119 8.35 -17.35 6.21
N ASN A 120 9.40 -16.66 5.70
CA ASN A 120 10.33 -15.93 6.56
C ASN A 120 10.88 -14.64 5.91
N PRO A 121 10.45 -13.44 6.36
CA PRO A 121 9.35 -13.21 7.32
C PRO A 121 7.99 -13.53 6.72
N TYR A 122 7.05 -13.90 7.57
CA TYR A 122 5.67 -14.20 7.17
C TYR A 122 4.72 -13.10 7.68
N PRO A 123 3.82 -12.56 6.84
CA PRO A 123 3.58 -12.88 5.42
C PRO A 123 4.38 -12.03 4.41
N GLU A 124 5.34 -11.23 4.84
CA GLU A 124 5.96 -10.13 4.11
C GLU A 124 6.67 -10.60 2.83
N GLU A 125 7.44 -11.70 2.87
CA GLU A 125 8.14 -12.19 1.66
C GLU A 125 7.16 -12.61 0.56
N PHE A 126 6.05 -13.26 0.93
CA PHE A 126 5.00 -13.60 -0.02
C PHE A 126 4.34 -12.33 -0.58
N ASN A 127 3.95 -11.41 0.28
CA ASN A 127 3.29 -10.16 -0.11
C ASN A 127 4.17 -9.38 -1.11
N ARG A 128 5.46 -9.21 -0.82
CA ARG A 128 6.40 -8.51 -1.68
C ARG A 128 6.54 -9.17 -3.05
N THR A 129 6.60 -10.50 -3.08
CA THR A 129 6.67 -11.27 -4.32
C THR A 129 5.41 -11.09 -5.16
N ALA A 130 4.25 -11.17 -4.53
CA ALA A 130 2.96 -11.01 -5.19
C ALA A 130 2.78 -9.58 -5.73
N ILE A 131 3.12 -8.55 -4.94
CA ILE A 131 3.08 -7.15 -5.39
C ILE A 131 4.00 -6.96 -6.59
N SER A 132 5.23 -7.51 -6.53
CA SER A 132 6.20 -7.38 -7.62
C SER A 132 5.72 -7.99 -8.93
N SER A 133 4.90 -9.05 -8.90
CA SER A 133 4.32 -9.63 -10.11
C SER A 133 3.14 -8.84 -10.69
N MET A 134 2.54 -7.95 -9.91
CA MET A 134 1.43 -7.09 -10.34
C MET A 134 1.88 -5.67 -10.72
N ALA A 135 3.04 -5.22 -10.20
CA ALA A 135 3.52 -3.86 -10.38
C ALA A 135 4.19 -3.63 -11.73
N GLU A 136 3.97 -2.46 -12.32
CA GLU A 136 4.61 -2.03 -13.56
C GLU A 136 5.87 -1.20 -13.31
N VAL A 137 5.94 -0.53 -12.14
CA VAL A 137 7.09 0.29 -11.74
C VAL A 137 7.60 -0.18 -10.38
N HIS A 138 8.89 -0.50 -10.33
CA HIS A 138 9.58 -0.95 -9.13
C HIS A 138 10.61 0.10 -8.70
N LEU A 139 10.38 0.73 -7.55
CA LEU A 139 11.31 1.68 -6.94
C LEU A 139 12.10 0.96 -5.85
N CYS A 140 13.28 0.46 -6.23
CA CYS A 140 14.12 -0.36 -5.38
C CYS A 140 15.06 0.50 -4.51
N PRO A 141 15.29 0.17 -3.23
CA PRO A 141 16.15 0.95 -2.34
C PRO A 141 17.64 0.84 -2.69
N THR A 142 18.04 -0.23 -3.38
CA THR A 142 19.43 -0.47 -3.78
C THR A 142 19.53 -1.06 -5.18
N SER A 143 20.71 -0.95 -5.81
CA SER A 143 20.96 -1.61 -7.10
C SER A 143 20.88 -3.14 -7.01
N THR A 144 21.22 -3.72 -5.86
CA THR A 144 21.12 -5.18 -5.64
C THR A 144 19.67 -5.66 -5.60
N SER A 145 18.75 -4.83 -5.08
CA SER A 145 17.32 -5.17 -5.05
C SER A 145 16.58 -4.90 -6.36
N SER A 146 17.27 -4.32 -7.36
CA SER A 146 16.70 -4.06 -8.70
C SER A 146 16.96 -5.19 -9.70
N LEU A 147 17.65 -6.25 -9.29
CA LEU A 147 17.90 -7.47 -10.05
C LEU A 147 16.79 -8.47 -9.77
#